data_14fe399ddc2e32acfadf79e8c01d05ec
#
_entry.id   14fe399ddc2e32acfadf79e8c01d05ec
#
_cell.length_a   1.000
_cell.length_b   1.000
_cell.length_c   1.000
_cell.angle_alpha   90.00
_cell.angle_beta   90.00
_cell.angle_gamma   90.00
#
_symmetry.space_group_name_H-M   'P 1'
#
loop_
_entity.id
_entity.type
_entity.pdbx_description
1 polymer ?
#
loop_
_entity_poly.entity_id
_entity_poly.type
_entity_poly.pdbx_seq_one_letter_code
_entity_poly.pdbx_strand_id
1 'polypeptide(L)'
;MSEGRDTLAAGDPVPVSGRLIVPIVHILQFRDGFSCTGSVNPVAFLIIDGRDVFFAPIDRHMDEERLATFLAEEYGITPGTENG
;
A
#
# COMPACT_ATOMS: atom_id res chain seq x y z
N MET A 1 -12.00 4.68 26.29
CA MET A 1 -11.49 5.53 25.21
C MET A 1 -10.86 4.66 24.14
N SER A 2 -11.27 4.86 22.92
CA SER A 2 -10.78 4.05 21.81
C SER A 2 -9.62 4.73 21.09
N GLU A 3 -8.71 3.93 20.61
CA GLU A 3 -7.60 4.41 19.80
C GLU A 3 -7.66 3.72 18.45
N GLY A 4 -7.44 4.49 17.41
CA GLY A 4 -7.40 3.97 16.07
C GLY A 4 -6.05 4.24 15.43
N ARG A 5 -5.56 3.25 14.71
CA ARG A 5 -4.37 3.39 13.90
C ARG A 5 -4.68 3.04 12.48
N ASP A 6 -4.08 3.78 11.60
CA ASP A 6 -4.36 3.74 10.19
C ASP A 6 -3.01 3.82 9.49
N THR A 7 -2.58 2.72 8.92
CA THR A 7 -1.23 2.59 8.39
C THR A 7 -1.25 1.93 7.03
N LEU A 8 -0.35 2.35 6.15
CA LEU A 8 -0.10 1.66 4.90
C LEU A 8 1.12 0.79 5.06
N ALA A 9 1.09 -0.39 4.46
CA ALA A 9 2.22 -1.32 4.52
C ALA A 9 2.29 -2.13 3.24
N ALA A 10 3.48 -2.61 2.93
CA ALA A 10 3.68 -3.51 1.82
C ALA A 10 3.60 -4.94 2.32
N GLY A 11 2.86 -5.76 1.63
CA GLY A 11 2.80 -7.18 1.94
C GLY A 11 3.96 -7.92 1.30
N ASP A 12 3.95 -9.23 1.41
CA ASP A 12 5.01 -10.06 0.86
C ASP A 12 4.96 -10.04 -0.67
N PRO A 13 6.09 -9.83 -1.32
CA PRO A 13 6.12 -9.87 -2.79
C PRO A 13 5.79 -11.28 -3.29
N VAL A 14 5.00 -11.34 -4.35
CA VAL A 14 4.60 -12.59 -4.98
C VAL A 14 5.20 -12.64 -6.38
N PRO A 15 6.06 -13.61 -6.67
CA PRO A 15 6.61 -13.73 -8.03
C PRO A 15 5.59 -14.37 -8.95
N VAL A 16 5.37 -13.72 -10.10
CA VAL A 16 4.43 -14.22 -11.11
C VAL A 16 5.06 -13.98 -12.48
N SER A 17 5.38 -15.05 -13.19
CA SER A 17 5.90 -14.99 -14.57
C SER A 17 7.07 -14.03 -14.72
N GLY A 18 8.04 -14.10 -13.80
CA GLY A 18 9.22 -13.24 -13.87
C GLY A 18 9.04 -11.84 -13.36
N ARG A 19 7.87 -11.54 -12.80
CA ARG A 19 7.56 -10.24 -12.21
C ARG A 19 7.33 -10.41 -10.72
N LEU A 20 7.48 -9.32 -10.01
CA LEU A 20 7.13 -9.30 -8.60
C LEU A 20 5.90 -8.43 -8.40
N ILE A 21 4.92 -8.96 -7.70
CA ILE A 21 3.73 -8.20 -7.38
C ILE A 21 3.72 -7.96 -5.88
N VAL A 22 3.73 -6.68 -5.49
CA VAL A 22 3.77 -6.30 -4.10
C VAL A 22 2.42 -5.69 -3.73
N PRO A 23 1.64 -6.33 -2.88
CA PRO A 23 0.38 -5.74 -2.44
C PRO A 23 0.64 -4.62 -1.45
N ILE A 24 -0.05 -3.51 -1.65
CA ILE A 24 -0.03 -2.41 -0.69
C ILE A 24 -1.34 -2.49 0.06
N VAL A 25 -1.26 -2.59 1.36
CA VAL A 25 -2.42 -2.81 2.19
C VAL A 25 -2.62 -1.67 3.17
N HIS A 26 -3.87 -1.46 3.49
CA HIS A 26 -4.29 -0.47 4.47
C HIS A 26 -4.67 -1.22 5.73
N ILE A 27 -3.99 -0.92 6.80
CA ILE A 27 -4.18 -1.59 8.07
C ILE A 27 -4.90 -0.64 9.01
N LEU A 28 -6.07 -1.05 9.45
CA LEU A 28 -6.84 -0.32 10.45
C LEU A 28 -6.83 -1.12 11.74
N GLN A 29 -6.43 -0.48 12.81
CA GLN A 29 -6.40 -1.10 14.11
C GLN A 29 -7.16 -0.21 15.10
N PHE A 30 -8.04 -0.83 15.86
CA PHE A 30 -8.78 -0.13 16.89
C PHE A 30 -8.57 -0.84 18.21
N ARG A 31 -8.28 -0.06 19.22
CA ARG A 31 -8.15 -0.58 20.57
C ARG A 31 -9.17 0.12 21.45
N ASP A 32 -9.97 -0.66 22.14
CA ASP A 32 -11.02 -0.13 23.02
C ASP A 32 -11.00 -0.96 24.29
N GLY A 33 -10.43 -0.38 25.35
CA GLY A 33 -10.31 -1.09 26.61
C GLY A 33 -9.46 -2.35 26.47
N PHE A 34 -10.12 -3.50 26.62
CA PHE A 34 -9.45 -4.78 26.53
C PHE A 34 -9.54 -5.41 25.15
N SER A 35 -10.26 -4.76 24.26
CA SER A 35 -10.47 -5.28 22.92
C SER A 35 -9.51 -4.65 21.93
N CYS A 36 -9.06 -5.45 20.98
CA CYS A 36 -8.27 -4.97 19.87
C CYS A 36 -8.81 -5.59 18.61
N THR A 37 -9.31 -4.75 17.70
CA THR A 37 -9.81 -5.23 16.42
C THR A 37 -9.00 -4.58 15.31
N GLY A 38 -8.94 -5.25 14.18
CA GLY A 38 -8.19 -4.75 13.07
C GLY A 38 -8.69 -5.33 11.77
N SER A 39 -8.37 -4.62 10.70
CA SER A 39 -8.64 -5.10 9.36
C SER A 39 -7.47 -4.76 8.46
N VAL A 40 -7.24 -5.61 7.46
CA VAL A 40 -6.20 -5.43 6.47
C VAL A 40 -6.86 -5.51 5.12
N ASN A 41 -6.79 -4.42 4.37
CA ASN A 41 -7.46 -4.33 3.08
C ASN A 41 -6.46 -3.94 1.99
N PRO A 42 -6.42 -4.67 0.88
CA PRO A 42 -5.55 -4.27 -0.21
C PRO A 42 -6.08 -3.00 -0.86
N VAL A 43 -5.20 -2.06 -1.11
CA VAL A 43 -5.59 -0.79 -1.73
C VAL A 43 -4.91 -0.59 -3.09
N ALA A 44 -3.83 -1.29 -3.33
CA ALA A 44 -3.10 -1.15 -4.59
C ALA A 44 -2.13 -2.31 -4.76
N PHE A 45 -1.64 -2.47 -5.99
CA PHE A 45 -0.56 -3.40 -6.28
C PHE A 45 0.58 -2.65 -6.95
N LEU A 46 1.78 -3.01 -6.57
CA LEU A 46 2.98 -2.53 -7.22
C LEU A 46 3.54 -3.70 -8.01
N ILE A 47 3.75 -3.52 -9.30
CA ILE A 47 4.23 -4.58 -10.17
C ILE A 47 5.62 -4.21 -10.64
N ILE A 48 6.59 -5.04 -10.32
CA ILE A 48 7.98 -4.79 -10.67
C ILE A 48 8.39 -5.79 -11.75
N ASP A 49 8.76 -5.27 -12.90
CA ASP A 49 9.16 -6.06 -14.06
C ASP A 49 10.53 -5.54 -14.52
N GLY A 50 11.60 -6.17 -14.01
CA GLY A 50 12.94 -5.69 -14.31
C GLY A 50 13.15 -4.28 -13.80
N ARG A 51 13.30 -3.34 -14.72
CA ARG A 51 13.48 -1.94 -14.37
C ARG A 51 12.17 -1.17 -14.32
N ASP A 52 11.12 -1.78 -14.83
CA ASP A 52 9.85 -1.11 -14.93
C ASP A 52 9.02 -1.36 -13.69
N VAL A 53 8.34 -0.32 -13.24
CA VAL A 53 7.48 -0.39 -12.08
C VAL A 53 6.13 0.15 -12.47
N PHE A 54 5.10 -0.66 -12.26
CA PHE A 54 3.74 -0.28 -12.57
C PHE A 54 2.93 -0.21 -11.29
N PHE A 55 2.00 0.69 -11.25
CA PHE A 55 1.17 0.88 -10.09
C PHE A 55 -0.29 0.66 -10.47
N ALA A 56 -0.95 -0.24 -9.77
CA ALA A 56 -2.35 -0.57 -10.03
C ALA A 56 -3.18 -0.29 -8.79
N PRO A 57 -3.88 0.84 -8.74
CA PRO A 57 -4.75 1.13 -7.60
C PRO A 57 -6.00 0.26 -7.62
N ILE A 58 -6.44 -0.16 -6.45
CA ILE A 58 -7.64 -0.96 -6.29
C ILE A 58 -8.74 -0.12 -5.65
N ASP A 59 -8.40 0.57 -4.58
CA ASP A 59 -9.37 1.31 -3.80
C ASP A 59 -9.42 2.76 -4.26
N ARG A 60 -10.57 3.17 -4.79
CA ARG A 60 -10.77 4.52 -5.29
C ARG A 60 -10.89 5.55 -4.17
N HIS A 61 -11.17 5.09 -2.97
CA HIS A 61 -11.35 5.98 -1.83
C HIS A 61 -10.05 6.25 -1.08
N MET A 62 -8.98 5.58 -1.48
CA MET A 62 -7.69 5.80 -0.86
C MET A 62 -7.13 7.15 -1.29
N ASP A 63 -6.59 7.90 -0.32
CA ASP A 63 -5.95 9.18 -0.58
C ASP A 63 -4.70 8.95 -1.43
N GLU A 64 -4.70 9.50 -2.63
CA GLU A 64 -3.58 9.32 -3.55
C GLU A 64 -2.31 9.97 -3.02
N GLU A 65 -2.42 11.09 -2.33
CA GLU A 65 -1.24 11.73 -1.76
C GLU A 65 -0.60 10.86 -0.70
N ARG A 66 -1.41 10.25 0.13
CA ARG A 66 -0.93 9.37 1.17
C ARG A 66 -0.22 8.16 0.59
N LEU A 67 -0.80 7.59 -0.45
CA LEU A 67 -0.23 6.45 -1.13
C LEU A 67 1.07 6.84 -1.84
N ALA A 68 1.09 8.00 -2.48
CA ALA A 68 2.29 8.49 -3.15
C ALA A 68 3.42 8.73 -2.14
N THR A 69 3.09 9.28 -0.99
CA THR A 69 4.08 9.50 0.07
C THR A 69 4.65 8.17 0.56
N PHE A 70 3.78 7.19 0.74
CA PHE A 70 4.21 5.86 1.18
C PHE A 70 5.18 5.24 0.17
N LEU A 71 4.84 5.30 -1.11
CA LEU A 71 5.69 4.73 -2.15
C LEU A 71 7.03 5.46 -2.25
N ALA A 72 7.00 6.77 -2.09
CA ALA A 72 8.23 7.55 -2.14
C ALA A 72 9.14 7.21 -0.98
N GLU A 73 8.59 7.04 0.21
CA GLU A 73 9.39 6.77 1.40
C GLU A 73 9.90 5.33 1.44
N GLU A 74 9.09 4.38 1.01
CA GLU A 74 9.46 2.97 1.10
C GLU A 74 10.26 2.48 -0.09
N TYR A 75 9.99 3.01 -1.28
CA TYR A 75 10.58 2.50 -2.51
C TYR A 75 11.32 3.54 -3.32
N GLY A 76 11.24 4.81 -2.94
CA GLY A 76 11.83 5.87 -3.73
C GLY A 76 11.13 6.10 -5.05
N ILE A 77 9.86 5.74 -5.13
CA ILE A 77 9.06 5.84 -6.35
C ILE A 77 8.14 7.06 -6.26
N THR A 78 8.04 7.78 -7.38
CA THR A 78 7.16 8.94 -7.43
C THR A 78 6.06 8.66 -8.45
N PRO A 79 4.97 8.02 -8.04
CA PRO A 79 3.89 7.69 -8.96
C PRO A 79 3.19 8.94 -9.47
N GLY A 80 2.73 8.90 -10.71
CA GLY A 80 1.98 9.97 -11.32
C GLY A 80 2.82 11.08 -11.93
N THR A 81 4.13 10.96 -11.82
CA THR A 81 4.97 11.91 -12.53
C THR A 81 5.36 11.34 -13.84
N GLU A 82 5.15 11.73 -14.61
CA GLU A 82 5.58 11.20 -15.69
C GLU A 82 6.14 11.80 -16.47
N ASN A 83 6.36 11.91 -16.47
CA ASN A 83 6.75 12.47 -17.00
C ASN A 83 7.32 12.35 -17.83
N GLY A 84 6.92 12.09 -17.82
CA GLY A 84 7.56 12.22 -18.70
C GLY A 84 8.16 12.02 -19.41
#